data_5c41cc2f3115c74304b0ea2b981ca601
#
_entry.id   5c41cc2f3115c74304b0ea2b981ca601
#
_cell.length_a   1.000
_cell.length_b   1.000
_cell.length_c   1.000
_cell.angle_alpha   90.00
_cell.angle_beta   90.00
_cell.angle_gamma   90.00
#
_symmetry.space_group_name_H-M   'P 1'
#
loop_
_entity.id
_entity.type
_entity.pdbx_description
1 polymer ?
#
loop_
_entity_poly.entity_id
_entity_poly.type
_entity_poly.pdbx_seq_one_letter_code
_entity_poly.pdbx_strand_id
1 'polypeptide(L)'
;DRLTLHELHRFENRSLREGELLTWNLPHLYEQLLCGFRAFASTRNGDLDCFGIDGWGVDYGLLDASGKVLECPRSYRIAQPEDCSQVWETVRPEALFASGGINSRNATNTLYQLCRRQRENDPSLANAQTLLLLPDLLGFLLTGQIAAEYTNATTTMLCNPNTHDWAWETIEALNLPRRIFPRIDRAGRLRGKLRQSVAESTGINRAPFAAVGTHDTASAVAAIPAESEFAFCSSGTWSIFGTETGSPILSSAMYRSGFSNEGTVQGAFCPLRNIMGLWLIQECRHRWQNDGLRLSWDEIVAEAHKAPALRSIIDPDAK
;
A
#
# COMPACT_ATOMS: atom_id res chain seq x y z
N ASP A 1 -24.91 18.23 1.40
CA ASP A 1 -24.58 17.30 2.49
C ASP A 1 -23.14 17.51 2.92
N ARG A 2 -22.86 17.34 4.22
CA ARG A 2 -21.52 17.55 4.80
C ARG A 2 -20.99 16.23 5.34
N LEU A 3 -19.80 15.82 4.90
CA LEU A 3 -19.07 14.73 5.50
C LEU A 3 -18.51 15.16 6.87
N THR A 4 -18.72 14.33 7.90
CA THR A 4 -18.14 14.52 9.23
C THR A 4 -17.32 13.30 9.58
N LEU A 5 -16.06 13.51 9.97
CA LEU A 5 -15.15 12.46 10.42
C LEU A 5 -15.12 12.41 11.95
N HIS A 6 -15.23 11.22 12.51
CA HIS A 6 -15.11 10.96 13.93
C HIS A 6 -14.01 9.92 14.16
N GLU A 7 -12.95 10.31 14.88
CA GLU A 7 -11.94 9.35 15.33
C GLU A 7 -12.53 8.53 16.49
N LEU A 8 -12.61 7.23 16.31
CA LEU A 8 -13.15 6.30 17.31
C LEU A 8 -12.04 5.56 18.05
N HIS A 9 -10.94 5.27 17.36
CA HIS A 9 -9.83 4.51 17.91
C HIS A 9 -8.54 4.82 17.15
N ARG A 10 -7.45 4.92 17.88
CA ARG A 10 -6.10 5.12 17.35
C ARG A 10 -5.12 4.24 18.12
N PHE A 11 -4.16 3.65 17.43
CA PHE A 11 -3.15 2.81 18.04
C PHE A 11 -1.80 2.95 17.32
N GLU A 12 -0.74 2.50 17.98
CA GLU A 12 0.58 2.48 17.41
C GLU A 12 0.79 1.16 16.65
N ASN A 13 1.10 1.26 15.35
CA ASN A 13 1.42 0.11 14.52
C ASN A 13 2.92 -0.14 14.53
N ARG A 14 3.36 -1.19 15.20
CA ARG A 14 4.75 -1.62 15.29
C ARG A 14 4.97 -2.94 14.58
N SER A 15 6.02 -2.99 13.77
CA SER A 15 6.53 -4.25 13.23
C SER A 15 7.25 -5.05 14.31
N LEU A 16 7.23 -6.39 14.15
CA LEU A 16 7.98 -7.32 14.98
C LEU A 16 9.26 -7.73 14.25
N ARG A 17 10.36 -7.79 14.99
CA ARG A 17 11.67 -8.23 14.44
C ARG A 17 12.10 -9.52 15.10
N GLU A 18 12.38 -10.53 14.29
CA GLU A 18 12.95 -11.81 14.68
C GLU A 18 14.17 -12.09 13.81
N GLY A 19 15.37 -11.81 14.33
CA GLY A 19 16.61 -11.84 13.55
C GLY A 19 16.58 -10.83 12.41
N GLU A 20 16.76 -11.29 11.19
CA GLU A 20 16.68 -10.46 9.98
C GLU A 20 15.23 -10.26 9.48
N LEU A 21 14.31 -11.07 9.96
CA LEU A 21 12.91 -10.99 9.56
C LEU A 21 12.21 -9.83 10.28
N LEU A 22 11.50 -9.03 9.51
CA LEU A 22 10.61 -7.97 9.99
C LEU A 22 9.20 -8.27 9.50
N THR A 23 8.26 -8.42 10.43
CA THR A 23 6.86 -8.75 10.12
C THR A 23 5.91 -7.73 10.71
N TRP A 24 4.72 -7.63 10.15
CA TRP A 24 3.62 -6.91 10.73
C TRP A 24 2.92 -7.79 11.78
N ASN A 25 2.62 -7.24 12.94
CA ASN A 25 1.91 -7.96 13.98
C ASN A 25 0.42 -8.12 13.60
N LEU A 26 0.13 -9.08 12.75
CA LEU A 26 -1.22 -9.31 12.23
C LEU A 26 -2.27 -9.55 13.34
N PRO A 27 -1.99 -10.35 14.39
CA PRO A 27 -2.93 -10.49 15.50
C PRO A 27 -3.23 -9.17 16.20
N HIS A 28 -2.22 -8.32 16.40
CA HIS A 28 -2.42 -6.98 16.99
C HIS A 28 -3.26 -6.10 16.08
N LEU A 29 -2.94 -6.01 14.79
CA LEU A 29 -3.71 -5.23 13.82
C LEU A 29 -5.19 -5.65 13.82
N TYR A 30 -5.45 -6.95 13.80
CA TYR A 30 -6.81 -7.49 13.83
C TYR A 30 -7.54 -7.10 15.12
N GLU A 31 -6.91 -7.26 16.29
CA GLU A 31 -7.51 -6.87 17.57
C GLU A 31 -7.80 -5.37 17.64
N GLN A 32 -6.93 -4.52 17.07
CA GLN A 32 -7.16 -3.07 17.05
C GLN A 32 -8.35 -2.69 16.15
N LEU A 33 -8.60 -3.40 15.06
CA LEU A 33 -9.83 -3.25 14.28
C LEU A 33 -11.07 -3.61 15.12
N LEU A 34 -11.02 -4.71 15.88
CA LEU A 34 -12.12 -5.08 16.79
C LEU A 34 -12.34 -4.04 17.88
N CYS A 35 -11.28 -3.43 18.42
CA CYS A 35 -11.39 -2.30 19.35
C CYS A 35 -12.11 -1.10 18.71
N GLY A 36 -11.81 -0.78 17.46
CA GLY A 36 -12.53 0.26 16.70
C GLY A 36 -14.03 -0.03 16.57
N PHE A 37 -14.39 -1.27 16.24
CA PHE A 37 -15.80 -1.68 16.20
C PHE A 37 -16.50 -1.61 17.54
N ARG A 38 -15.84 -2.05 18.63
CA ARG A 38 -16.38 -1.91 20.01
C ARG A 38 -16.55 -0.45 20.41
N ALA A 39 -15.60 0.42 20.03
CA ALA A 39 -15.73 1.86 20.27
C ALA A 39 -16.94 2.44 19.53
N PHE A 40 -17.16 2.03 18.26
CA PHE A 40 -18.37 2.40 17.53
C PHE A 40 -19.64 1.96 18.26
N ALA A 41 -19.71 0.69 18.68
CA ALA A 41 -20.85 0.14 19.39
C ALA A 41 -21.17 0.91 20.69
N SER A 42 -20.14 1.37 21.41
CA SER A 42 -20.30 2.10 22.66
C SER A 42 -20.75 3.56 22.48
N THR A 43 -20.53 4.16 21.32
CA THR A 43 -20.80 5.59 21.07
C THR A 43 -22.04 5.85 20.23
N ARG A 44 -22.63 4.83 19.62
CA ARG A 44 -23.75 4.96 18.67
C ARG A 44 -24.93 4.09 19.03
N ASN A 45 -26.14 4.71 18.92
CA ASN A 45 -27.40 4.00 18.99
C ASN A 45 -27.87 3.72 17.56
N GLY A 46 -27.26 2.75 16.89
CA GLY A 46 -27.68 2.40 15.54
C GLY A 46 -26.71 1.44 14.85
N ASP A 47 -27.18 0.90 13.74
CA ASP A 47 -26.40 -0.01 12.91
C ASP A 47 -25.30 0.71 12.15
N LEU A 48 -24.21 0.01 11.91
CA LEU A 48 -23.17 0.42 10.99
C LEU A 48 -23.61 0.10 9.55
N ASP A 49 -23.74 1.13 8.71
CA ASP A 49 -24.24 0.96 7.33
C ASP A 49 -23.27 0.15 6.47
N CYS A 50 -21.96 0.44 6.57
CA CYS A 50 -20.89 -0.31 5.93
C CYS A 50 -19.53 0.02 6.57
N PHE A 51 -18.52 -0.78 6.24
CA PHE A 51 -17.12 -0.48 6.57
C PHE A 51 -16.22 -0.77 5.37
N GLY A 52 -15.08 -0.12 5.33
CA GLY A 52 -13.99 -0.32 4.37
C GLY A 52 -12.65 -0.34 5.08
N ILE A 53 -11.62 -0.86 4.43
CA ILE A 53 -10.25 -0.90 4.94
C ILE A 53 -9.32 -0.42 3.84
N ASP A 54 -8.49 0.56 4.14
CA ASP A 54 -7.35 0.94 3.33
C ASP A 54 -6.05 0.85 4.13
N GLY A 55 -4.93 0.92 3.45
CA GLY A 55 -3.60 0.88 4.03
C GLY A 55 -2.53 0.92 2.95
N TRP A 56 -1.31 0.67 3.35
CA TRP A 56 -0.18 0.72 2.44
C TRP A 56 -0.16 -0.46 1.45
N GLY A 57 0.51 -0.23 0.33
CA GLY A 57 0.68 -1.21 -0.74
C GLY A 57 1.76 -2.26 -0.46
N VAL A 58 1.97 -3.13 -1.41
CA VAL A 58 3.05 -4.10 -1.60
C VAL A 58 3.14 -5.27 -0.61
N ASP A 59 2.71 -5.11 0.65
CA ASP A 59 2.78 -6.16 1.67
C ASP A 59 1.55 -7.07 1.63
N TYR A 60 1.77 -8.35 1.89
CA TYR A 60 0.75 -9.37 1.72
C TYR A 60 0.89 -10.50 2.76
N GLY A 61 -0.21 -11.19 2.99
CA GLY A 61 -0.23 -12.48 3.68
C GLY A 61 -0.54 -13.63 2.73
N LEU A 62 -0.15 -14.82 3.15
CA LEU A 62 -0.36 -16.07 2.42
C LEU A 62 -1.33 -16.95 3.20
N LEU A 63 -2.30 -17.52 2.49
CA LEU A 63 -3.28 -18.45 3.04
C LEU A 63 -3.06 -19.85 2.46
N ASP A 64 -3.25 -20.87 3.28
CA ASP A 64 -3.34 -22.26 2.82
C ASP A 64 -4.73 -22.60 2.22
N ALA A 65 -4.93 -23.85 1.82
CA ALA A 65 -6.18 -24.32 1.23
C ALA A 65 -7.39 -24.25 2.20
N SER A 66 -7.15 -24.21 3.50
CA SER A 66 -8.21 -24.05 4.51
C SER A 66 -8.57 -22.59 4.79
N GLY A 67 -7.82 -21.64 4.23
CA GLY A 67 -7.93 -20.21 4.52
C GLY A 67 -7.19 -19.79 5.80
N LYS A 68 -6.32 -20.64 6.33
CA LYS A 68 -5.47 -20.28 7.46
C LYS A 68 -4.30 -19.43 6.99
N VAL A 69 -4.02 -18.34 7.70
CA VAL A 69 -2.82 -17.52 7.49
C VAL A 69 -1.59 -18.33 7.88
N LEU A 70 -0.63 -18.46 6.97
CA LEU A 70 0.56 -19.29 7.13
C LEU A 70 1.60 -18.66 8.04
N GLU A 71 1.74 -17.33 7.98
CA GLU A 71 2.66 -16.53 8.82
C GLU A 71 2.19 -15.08 8.91
N CYS A 72 2.73 -14.30 9.83
CA CYS A 72 2.54 -12.85 9.81
C CYS A 72 3.13 -12.24 8.53
N PRO A 73 2.45 -11.27 7.89
CA PRO A 73 2.94 -10.60 6.69
C PRO A 73 4.33 -10.01 6.91
N ARG A 74 5.25 -10.26 5.98
CA ARG A 74 6.60 -9.68 6.01
C ARG A 74 6.53 -8.23 5.59
N SER A 75 7.39 -7.40 6.18
CA SER A 75 7.45 -5.98 5.83
C SER A 75 8.38 -5.77 4.63
N TYR A 76 7.95 -4.95 3.67
CA TYR A 76 8.76 -4.53 2.52
C TYR A 76 10.11 -3.88 2.90
N ARG A 77 10.24 -3.44 4.16
CA ARG A 77 11.45 -2.77 4.67
C ARG A 77 12.66 -3.69 4.80
N ILE A 78 12.50 -5.01 4.59
CA ILE A 78 13.60 -5.96 4.50
C ILE A 78 14.12 -6.17 3.07
N ALA A 79 13.57 -5.44 2.11
CA ALA A 79 13.99 -5.51 0.70
C ALA A 79 15.48 -5.21 0.54
N GLN A 80 16.14 -5.94 -0.36
CA GLN A 80 17.55 -5.77 -0.68
C GLN A 80 17.70 -5.36 -2.16
N PRO A 81 18.60 -4.46 -2.51
CA PRO A 81 18.82 -4.05 -3.90
C PRO A 81 19.10 -5.22 -4.85
N GLU A 82 19.74 -6.28 -4.36
CA GLU A 82 20.07 -7.50 -5.09
C GLU A 82 18.83 -8.25 -5.56
N ASP A 83 17.70 -8.10 -4.89
CA ASP A 83 16.43 -8.72 -5.29
C ASP A 83 15.96 -8.19 -6.65
N CYS A 84 16.21 -6.92 -6.95
CA CYS A 84 15.94 -6.35 -8.25
C CYS A 84 16.85 -6.94 -9.34
N SER A 85 18.17 -6.93 -9.13
CA SER A 85 19.14 -7.36 -10.13
C SER A 85 18.93 -8.82 -10.54
N GLN A 86 18.59 -9.69 -9.59
CA GLN A 86 18.31 -11.10 -9.84
C GLN A 86 17.03 -11.33 -10.65
N VAL A 87 15.99 -10.51 -10.44
CA VAL A 87 14.78 -10.56 -11.27
C VAL A 87 15.08 -10.06 -12.69
N TRP A 88 15.93 -9.03 -12.80
CA TRP A 88 16.29 -8.44 -14.10
C TRP A 88 17.13 -9.34 -15.00
N GLU A 89 17.76 -10.38 -14.45
CA GLU A 89 18.38 -11.46 -15.22
C GLU A 89 17.35 -12.26 -16.06
N THR A 90 16.10 -12.34 -15.56
CA THR A 90 15.02 -13.08 -16.23
C THR A 90 14.14 -12.16 -17.07
N VAL A 91 13.72 -11.01 -16.49
CA VAL A 91 12.84 -10.05 -17.17
C VAL A 91 13.42 -8.64 -17.02
N ARG A 92 13.70 -8.00 -18.17
CA ARG A 92 14.30 -6.66 -18.17
C ARG A 92 13.40 -5.63 -17.48
N PRO A 93 13.96 -4.62 -16.80
CA PRO A 93 13.20 -3.59 -16.08
C PRO A 93 12.16 -2.87 -16.95
N GLU A 94 12.50 -2.57 -18.21
CA GLU A 94 11.57 -1.92 -19.16
C GLU A 94 10.37 -2.81 -19.50
N ALA A 95 10.59 -4.13 -19.59
CA ALA A 95 9.51 -5.09 -19.82
C ALA A 95 8.62 -5.23 -18.60
N LEU A 96 9.19 -5.21 -17.39
CA LEU A 96 8.41 -5.16 -16.13
C LEU A 96 7.56 -3.89 -16.04
N PHE A 97 8.13 -2.73 -16.40
CA PHE A 97 7.37 -1.49 -16.47
C PHE A 97 6.23 -1.54 -17.49
N ALA A 98 6.49 -2.08 -18.69
CA ALA A 98 5.48 -2.21 -19.73
C ALA A 98 4.32 -3.15 -19.32
N SER A 99 4.62 -4.22 -18.57
CA SER A 99 3.62 -5.21 -18.14
C SER A 99 2.90 -4.88 -16.85
N GLY A 100 3.56 -4.19 -15.91
CA GLY A 100 3.05 -3.92 -14.57
C GLY A 100 2.83 -2.44 -14.25
N GLY A 101 3.23 -1.53 -15.14
CA GLY A 101 3.05 -0.07 -14.95
C GLY A 101 3.95 0.58 -13.91
N ILE A 102 4.62 -0.19 -13.07
CA ILE A 102 5.38 0.33 -11.91
C ILE A 102 6.87 0.40 -12.23
N ASN A 103 7.45 1.56 -11.94
CA ASN A 103 8.88 1.83 -12.10
C ASN A 103 9.56 1.79 -10.71
N SER A 104 9.88 0.60 -10.23
CA SER A 104 10.52 0.42 -8.94
C SER A 104 11.92 -0.18 -9.09
N ARG A 105 12.85 0.41 -8.34
CA ARG A 105 14.25 -0.03 -8.25
C ARG A 105 14.67 -0.33 -6.80
N ASN A 106 13.70 -0.38 -5.89
CA ASN A 106 13.96 -0.49 -4.46
C ASN A 106 13.63 -1.89 -3.90
N ALA A 107 13.28 -2.85 -4.75
CA ALA A 107 12.90 -4.22 -4.39
C ALA A 107 11.72 -4.33 -3.38
N THR A 108 10.99 -3.25 -3.14
CA THR A 108 9.90 -3.22 -2.15
C THR A 108 8.60 -3.85 -2.65
N ASN A 109 8.39 -3.87 -3.97
CA ASN A 109 7.14 -4.37 -4.55
C ASN A 109 6.98 -5.88 -4.36
N THR A 110 5.74 -6.32 -4.32
CA THR A 110 5.33 -7.72 -4.11
C THR A 110 6.05 -8.70 -5.06
N LEU A 111 6.26 -8.30 -6.32
CA LEU A 111 7.01 -9.08 -7.31
C LEU A 111 8.38 -9.49 -6.79
N TYR A 112 9.18 -8.55 -6.30
CA TYR A 112 10.54 -8.83 -5.80
C TYR A 112 10.50 -9.65 -4.52
N GLN A 113 9.57 -9.36 -3.61
CA GLN A 113 9.36 -10.12 -2.39
C GLN A 113 9.02 -11.59 -2.70
N LEU A 114 8.14 -11.87 -3.67
CA LEU A 114 7.79 -13.22 -4.08
C LEU A 114 8.98 -13.95 -4.74
N CYS A 115 9.70 -13.30 -5.64
CA CYS A 115 10.88 -13.88 -6.27
C CYS A 115 11.97 -14.22 -5.25
N ARG A 116 12.20 -13.34 -4.25
CA ARG A 116 13.11 -13.64 -3.14
C ARG A 116 12.67 -14.88 -2.37
N ARG A 117 11.42 -14.95 -1.94
CA ARG A 117 10.88 -16.12 -1.21
C ARG A 117 10.99 -17.41 -2.01
N GLN A 118 10.80 -17.34 -3.32
CA GLN A 118 10.96 -18.50 -4.20
C GLN A 118 12.42 -18.99 -4.23
N ARG A 119 13.39 -18.09 -4.35
CA ARG A 119 14.83 -18.43 -4.29
C ARG A 119 15.23 -19.02 -2.94
N GLU A 120 14.64 -18.53 -1.87
CA GLU A 120 14.85 -19.05 -0.51
C GLU A 120 14.15 -20.38 -0.25
N ASN A 121 13.42 -20.93 -1.22
CA ASN A 121 12.57 -22.13 -1.08
C ASN A 121 11.61 -22.01 0.13
N ASP A 122 11.00 -20.86 0.29
CA ASP A 122 10.17 -20.52 1.42
C ASP A 122 8.97 -21.47 1.55
N PRO A 123 8.82 -22.17 2.67
CA PRO A 123 7.77 -23.15 2.84
C PRO A 123 6.36 -22.54 2.88
N SER A 124 6.22 -21.29 3.33
CA SER A 124 4.93 -20.59 3.34
C SER A 124 4.49 -20.30 1.91
N LEU A 125 5.39 -19.85 1.01
CA LEU A 125 5.07 -19.67 -0.40
C LEU A 125 4.75 -21.02 -1.09
N ALA A 126 5.49 -22.07 -0.78
CA ALA A 126 5.27 -23.40 -1.35
C ALA A 126 3.88 -23.97 -1.00
N ASN A 127 3.40 -23.74 0.22
CA ASN A 127 2.10 -24.18 0.72
C ASN A 127 0.94 -23.22 0.44
N ALA A 128 1.22 -22.01 -0.02
CA ALA A 128 0.20 -20.99 -0.27
C ALA A 128 -0.78 -21.39 -1.37
N GLN A 129 -2.05 -21.09 -1.16
CA GLN A 129 -3.13 -21.20 -2.14
C GLN A 129 -3.71 -19.82 -2.48
N THR A 130 -3.52 -18.81 -1.62
CA THR A 130 -4.00 -17.44 -1.86
C THR A 130 -3.02 -16.45 -1.29
N LEU A 131 -2.77 -15.38 -2.06
CA LEU A 131 -2.11 -14.16 -1.62
C LEU A 131 -3.16 -13.08 -1.43
N LEU A 132 -3.16 -12.40 -0.30
CA LEU A 132 -3.98 -11.20 -0.06
C LEU A 132 -3.09 -10.05 0.37
N LEU A 133 -3.22 -8.92 -0.30
CA LEU A 133 -2.59 -7.67 0.14
C LEU A 133 -3.14 -7.29 1.53
N LEU A 134 -2.38 -6.57 2.31
CA LEU A 134 -2.67 -6.44 3.75
C LEU A 134 -4.09 -5.93 4.07
N PRO A 135 -4.64 -4.89 3.42
CA PRO A 135 -6.03 -4.50 3.64
C PRO A 135 -7.05 -5.59 3.25
N ASP A 136 -6.80 -6.30 2.14
CA ASP A 136 -7.65 -7.41 1.70
C ASP A 136 -7.56 -8.60 2.66
N LEU A 137 -6.38 -8.86 3.23
CA LEU A 137 -6.19 -9.88 4.27
C LEU A 137 -7.00 -9.56 5.53
N LEU A 138 -6.95 -8.32 5.99
CA LEU A 138 -7.75 -7.88 7.14
C LEU A 138 -9.25 -7.97 6.83
N GLY A 139 -9.65 -7.57 5.62
CA GLY A 139 -11.02 -7.76 5.13
C GLY A 139 -11.45 -9.22 5.11
N PHE A 140 -10.58 -10.12 4.66
CA PHE A 140 -10.81 -11.57 4.69
C PHE A 140 -10.98 -12.10 6.11
N LEU A 141 -10.14 -11.71 7.05
CA LEU A 141 -10.26 -12.12 8.45
C LEU A 141 -11.61 -11.71 9.06
N LEU A 142 -12.11 -10.53 8.71
CA LEU A 142 -13.39 -10.01 9.18
C LEU A 142 -14.60 -10.62 8.47
N THR A 143 -14.49 -11.00 7.19
CA THR A 143 -15.66 -11.39 6.36
C THR A 143 -15.59 -12.80 5.80
N GLY A 144 -14.39 -13.34 5.57
CA GLY A 144 -14.17 -14.58 4.85
C GLY A 144 -14.14 -14.44 3.33
N GLN A 145 -14.19 -13.23 2.78
CA GLN A 145 -14.19 -13.00 1.34
C GLN A 145 -12.78 -12.87 0.79
N ILE A 146 -12.50 -13.58 -0.30
CA ILE A 146 -11.20 -13.58 -0.98
C ILE A 146 -11.30 -12.79 -2.28
N ALA A 147 -10.58 -11.68 -2.36
CA ALA A 147 -10.34 -10.90 -3.58
C ALA A 147 -9.16 -9.95 -3.34
N ALA A 148 -8.47 -9.53 -4.41
CA ALA A 148 -7.55 -8.41 -4.38
C ALA A 148 -8.27 -7.15 -4.86
N GLU A 149 -8.04 -6.01 -4.22
CA GLU A 149 -8.59 -4.75 -4.71
C GLU A 149 -7.62 -4.11 -5.70
N TYR A 150 -8.16 -3.55 -6.78
CA TYR A 150 -7.42 -3.08 -7.94
C TYR A 150 -6.33 -2.06 -7.61
N THR A 151 -6.64 -1.03 -6.82
CA THR A 151 -5.66 0.03 -6.53
C THR A 151 -4.42 -0.53 -5.83
N ASN A 152 -4.63 -1.45 -4.89
CA ASN A 152 -3.53 -2.09 -4.18
C ASN A 152 -2.85 -3.17 -5.05
N ALA A 153 -3.61 -3.91 -5.87
CA ALA A 153 -3.05 -4.87 -6.81
C ALA A 153 -2.05 -4.21 -7.78
N THR A 154 -2.28 -2.97 -8.20
CA THR A 154 -1.34 -2.26 -9.08
C THR A 154 0.01 -1.99 -8.41
N THR A 155 0.08 -1.84 -7.08
CA THR A 155 1.36 -1.64 -6.37
C THR A 155 2.29 -2.84 -6.43
N THR A 156 1.77 -4.01 -6.78
CA THR A 156 2.52 -5.27 -6.79
C THR A 156 3.56 -5.40 -7.90
N MET A 157 3.52 -4.59 -8.95
CA MET A 157 4.18 -4.77 -10.26
C MET A 157 3.68 -5.99 -11.05
N LEU A 158 2.64 -6.66 -10.59
CA LEU A 158 2.08 -7.88 -11.18
C LEU A 158 0.64 -7.67 -11.69
N CYS A 159 0.13 -6.44 -11.70
CA CYS A 159 -1.15 -6.08 -12.30
C CYS A 159 -0.91 -5.40 -13.66
N ASN A 160 -1.47 -5.96 -14.73
CA ASN A 160 -1.30 -5.40 -16.08
C ASN A 160 -2.24 -4.20 -16.27
N PRO A 161 -1.70 -3.01 -16.53
CA PRO A 161 -2.50 -1.79 -16.65
C PRO A 161 -3.43 -1.78 -17.87
N ASN A 162 -3.16 -2.57 -18.90
CA ASN A 162 -4.00 -2.63 -20.09
C ASN A 162 -5.21 -3.56 -19.93
N THR A 163 -5.06 -4.63 -19.16
CA THR A 163 -6.14 -5.63 -18.93
C THR A 163 -6.85 -5.46 -17.61
N HIS A 164 -6.29 -4.70 -16.67
CA HIS A 164 -6.73 -4.58 -15.28
C HIS A 164 -6.83 -5.93 -14.54
N ASP A 165 -6.03 -6.89 -14.99
CA ASP A 165 -5.89 -8.22 -14.41
C ASP A 165 -4.41 -8.48 -14.10
N TRP A 166 -4.12 -9.61 -13.50
CA TRP A 166 -2.75 -10.00 -13.23
C TRP A 166 -1.91 -10.07 -14.51
N ALA A 167 -0.65 -9.69 -14.44
CA ALA A 167 0.33 -9.75 -15.52
C ALA A 167 0.81 -11.19 -15.73
N TRP A 168 -0.07 -12.06 -16.24
CA TRP A 168 0.13 -13.52 -16.30
C TRP A 168 1.41 -13.92 -17.02
N GLU A 169 1.77 -13.23 -18.09
CA GLU A 169 3.02 -13.49 -18.83
C GLU A 169 4.26 -13.24 -17.95
N THR A 170 4.25 -12.18 -17.16
CA THR A 170 5.33 -11.87 -16.20
C THR A 170 5.36 -12.88 -15.05
N ILE A 171 4.21 -13.25 -14.52
CA ILE A 171 4.06 -14.25 -13.45
C ILE A 171 4.64 -15.59 -13.92
N GLU A 172 4.33 -16.03 -15.14
CA GLU A 172 4.81 -17.27 -15.74
C GLU A 172 6.31 -17.20 -16.05
N ALA A 173 6.79 -16.10 -16.62
CA ALA A 173 8.22 -15.90 -16.92
C ALA A 173 9.10 -15.98 -15.66
N LEU A 174 8.57 -15.50 -14.51
CA LEU A 174 9.24 -15.56 -13.22
C LEU A 174 8.95 -16.85 -12.43
N ASN A 175 8.22 -17.82 -13.03
CA ASN A 175 7.80 -19.07 -12.41
C ASN A 175 7.04 -18.88 -11.08
N LEU A 176 6.37 -17.76 -10.88
CA LEU A 176 5.56 -17.53 -9.68
C LEU A 176 4.30 -18.41 -9.71
N PRO A 177 3.86 -18.92 -8.56
CA PRO A 177 2.75 -19.87 -8.49
C PRO A 177 1.40 -19.19 -8.83
N ARG A 178 0.91 -19.40 -10.05
CA ARG A 178 -0.34 -18.81 -10.58
C ARG A 178 -1.52 -18.97 -9.61
N ARG A 179 -1.60 -20.08 -8.88
CA ARG A 179 -2.69 -20.42 -7.96
C ARG A 179 -2.91 -19.42 -6.82
N ILE A 180 -1.88 -18.66 -6.42
CA ILE A 180 -1.98 -17.76 -5.27
C ILE A 180 -2.68 -16.43 -5.60
N PHE A 181 -2.81 -16.07 -6.86
CA PHE A 181 -3.36 -14.80 -7.30
C PHE A 181 -4.89 -14.85 -7.38
N PRO A 182 -5.62 -14.19 -6.45
CA PRO A 182 -7.07 -14.18 -6.47
C PRO A 182 -7.60 -13.26 -7.57
N ARG A 183 -8.91 -13.30 -7.81
CA ARG A 183 -9.54 -12.33 -8.72
C ARG A 183 -9.32 -10.91 -8.24
N ILE A 184 -9.21 -9.97 -9.17
CA ILE A 184 -9.12 -8.54 -8.88
C ILE A 184 -10.52 -7.94 -8.91
N ASP A 185 -10.91 -7.25 -7.83
CA ASP A 185 -12.14 -6.47 -7.72
C ASP A 185 -11.84 -4.96 -7.79
N ARG A 186 -12.80 -4.19 -8.27
CA ARG A 186 -12.73 -2.72 -8.24
C ARG A 186 -13.37 -2.18 -6.97
N ALA A 187 -12.94 -1.00 -6.54
CA ALA A 187 -13.60 -0.24 -5.49
C ALA A 187 -15.09 0.02 -5.81
N GLY A 188 -15.88 0.33 -4.78
CA GLY A 188 -17.32 0.56 -4.88
C GLY A 188 -18.19 -0.70 -4.84
N ARG A 189 -17.60 -1.89 -4.70
CA ARG A 189 -18.35 -3.15 -4.60
C ARG A 189 -18.49 -3.62 -3.16
N LEU A 190 -19.64 -4.22 -2.83
CA LEU A 190 -19.80 -4.91 -1.55
C LEU A 190 -19.19 -6.32 -1.64
N ARG A 191 -18.32 -6.64 -0.68
CA ARG A 191 -17.59 -7.91 -0.55
C ARG A 191 -18.09 -8.74 0.63
N GLY A 192 -19.42 -8.91 0.75
CA GLY A 192 -20.01 -9.67 1.84
C GLY A 192 -20.26 -8.84 3.09
N LYS A 193 -20.39 -9.51 4.22
CA LYS A 193 -20.72 -8.92 5.53
C LYS A 193 -19.75 -9.43 6.59
N LEU A 194 -19.64 -8.71 7.69
CA LEU A 194 -18.93 -9.19 8.88
C LEU A 194 -19.37 -10.61 9.25
N ARG A 195 -18.40 -11.43 9.65
CA ARG A 195 -18.65 -12.75 10.23
C ARG A 195 -19.55 -12.59 11.46
N GLN A 196 -20.42 -13.55 11.69
CA GLN A 196 -21.32 -13.56 12.84
C GLN A 196 -20.53 -13.44 14.16
N SER A 197 -19.45 -14.22 14.29
CA SER A 197 -18.59 -14.19 15.48
C SER A 197 -17.94 -12.82 15.73
N VAL A 198 -17.60 -12.08 14.68
CA VAL A 198 -17.05 -10.71 14.80
C VAL A 198 -18.13 -9.76 15.27
N ALA A 199 -19.31 -9.80 14.66
CA ALA A 199 -20.45 -8.96 15.04
C ALA A 199 -20.82 -9.18 16.52
N GLU A 200 -20.94 -10.44 16.96
CA GLU A 200 -21.24 -10.79 18.35
C GLU A 200 -20.17 -10.33 19.34
N SER A 201 -18.88 -10.52 19.00
CA SER A 201 -17.77 -10.16 19.91
C SER A 201 -17.52 -8.65 20.02
N THR A 202 -18.02 -7.88 19.08
CA THR A 202 -17.84 -6.42 19.03
C THR A 202 -19.10 -5.63 19.37
N GLY A 203 -20.27 -6.29 19.37
CA GLY A 203 -21.55 -5.66 19.68
C GLY A 203 -22.14 -4.82 18.53
N ILE A 204 -21.68 -5.02 17.29
CA ILE A 204 -22.22 -4.35 16.10
C ILE A 204 -23.01 -5.31 15.22
N ASN A 205 -23.80 -4.76 14.32
CA ASN A 205 -24.53 -5.54 13.32
C ASN A 205 -23.56 -6.20 12.31
N ARG A 206 -24.06 -7.15 11.53
CA ARG A 206 -23.29 -7.73 10.40
C ARG A 206 -23.22 -6.76 9.24
N ALA A 207 -22.50 -5.66 9.47
CA ALA A 207 -22.32 -4.59 8.49
C ALA A 207 -21.71 -5.12 7.18
N PRO A 208 -22.14 -4.59 6.02
CA PRO A 208 -21.53 -4.88 4.73
C PRO A 208 -20.08 -4.38 4.68
N PHE A 209 -19.20 -5.16 4.04
CA PHE A 209 -17.83 -4.74 3.70
C PHE A 209 -17.82 -4.14 2.30
N ALA A 210 -17.48 -2.86 2.21
CA ALA A 210 -17.30 -2.15 0.95
C ALA A 210 -15.82 -2.20 0.52
N ALA A 211 -15.55 -2.64 -0.70
CA ALA A 211 -14.25 -2.45 -1.31
C ALA A 211 -14.05 -0.95 -1.56
N VAL A 212 -13.19 -0.32 -0.79
CA VAL A 212 -12.70 1.05 -1.02
C VAL A 212 -11.44 0.98 -1.88
N GLY A 213 -10.83 2.08 -2.27
CA GLY A 213 -9.47 2.06 -2.75
C GLY A 213 -8.56 1.58 -1.62
N THR A 214 -8.13 0.32 -1.65
CA THR A 214 -7.41 -0.26 -0.51
C THR A 214 -5.95 0.21 -0.42
N HIS A 215 -5.41 0.83 -1.47
CA HIS A 215 -4.16 1.58 -1.40
C HIS A 215 -4.44 3.00 -0.88
N ASP A 216 -3.88 3.34 0.28
CA ASP A 216 -4.11 4.60 0.98
C ASP A 216 -3.83 5.85 0.12
N THR A 217 -2.79 5.80 -0.72
CA THR A 217 -2.50 6.86 -1.68
C THR A 217 -3.62 7.03 -2.71
N ALA A 218 -4.18 5.94 -3.25
CA ALA A 218 -5.29 6.01 -4.20
C ALA A 218 -6.55 6.58 -3.55
N SER A 219 -6.83 6.22 -2.30
CA SER A 219 -7.92 6.79 -1.50
C SER A 219 -7.71 8.28 -1.23
N ALA A 220 -6.47 8.70 -0.92
CA ALA A 220 -6.13 10.12 -0.73
C ALA A 220 -6.30 10.93 -2.03
N VAL A 221 -5.86 10.39 -3.18
CA VAL A 221 -6.06 11.04 -4.49
C VAL A 221 -7.54 11.18 -4.82
N ALA A 222 -8.35 10.15 -4.57
CA ALA A 222 -9.79 10.20 -4.80
C ALA A 222 -10.52 11.26 -3.95
N ALA A 223 -9.93 11.69 -2.84
CA ALA A 223 -10.48 12.73 -1.97
C ALA A 223 -10.12 14.16 -2.41
N ILE A 224 -9.29 14.34 -3.43
CA ILE A 224 -8.91 15.66 -3.93
C ILE A 224 -10.13 16.32 -4.59
N PRO A 225 -10.55 17.53 -4.15
CA PRO A 225 -11.73 18.20 -4.67
C PRO A 225 -11.41 18.93 -6.00
N ALA A 226 -10.91 18.19 -6.99
CA ALA A 226 -10.60 18.74 -8.31
C ALA A 226 -11.79 18.56 -9.26
N GLU A 227 -12.14 19.62 -9.99
CA GLU A 227 -13.21 19.63 -11.00
C GLU A 227 -12.68 19.53 -12.45
N SER A 228 -11.36 19.53 -12.61
CA SER A 228 -10.69 19.47 -13.91
C SER A 228 -9.37 18.73 -13.80
N GLU A 229 -8.59 18.67 -14.87
CA GLU A 229 -7.23 18.12 -14.83
C GLU A 229 -6.40 18.82 -13.75
N PHE A 230 -5.70 18.04 -12.95
CA PHE A 230 -4.92 18.53 -11.81
C PHE A 230 -3.60 17.77 -11.68
N ALA A 231 -2.64 18.39 -11.06
CA ALA A 231 -1.46 17.73 -10.51
C ALA A 231 -1.50 17.85 -8.99
N PHE A 232 -1.02 16.84 -8.30
CA PHE A 232 -0.95 16.84 -6.85
C PHE A 232 0.45 16.55 -6.33
N CYS A 233 0.71 16.99 -5.12
CA CYS A 233 1.87 16.58 -4.35
C CYS A 233 1.41 16.17 -2.94
N SER A 234 1.41 14.87 -2.67
CA SER A 234 1.20 14.36 -1.32
C SER A 234 2.53 14.40 -0.59
N SER A 235 2.70 15.40 0.27
CA SER A 235 3.97 15.67 0.95
C SER A 235 3.96 15.16 2.39
N GLY A 236 4.72 14.12 2.63
CA GLY A 236 4.99 13.51 3.93
C GLY A 236 6.46 13.16 4.06
N THR A 237 6.80 12.08 4.74
CA THR A 237 8.17 11.52 4.77
C THR A 237 8.69 11.31 3.34
N TRP A 238 7.87 10.75 2.47
CA TRP A 238 7.98 10.80 1.02
C TRP A 238 7.08 11.90 0.47
N SER A 239 7.45 12.46 -0.66
CA SER A 239 6.58 13.30 -1.49
C SER A 239 6.19 12.52 -2.73
N ILE A 240 4.89 12.39 -2.97
CA ILE A 240 4.35 11.72 -4.14
C ILE A 240 3.77 12.78 -5.07
N PHE A 241 4.40 12.96 -6.21
CA PHE A 241 3.94 13.89 -7.24
C PHE A 241 3.27 13.13 -8.37
N GLY A 242 2.07 13.54 -8.78
CA GLY A 242 1.31 12.84 -9.80
C GLY A 242 0.12 13.61 -10.34
N THR A 243 -0.61 12.92 -11.21
CA THR A 243 -1.87 13.36 -11.83
C THR A 243 -2.75 12.15 -12.12
N GLU A 244 -4.00 12.35 -12.52
CA GLU A 244 -4.85 11.28 -13.04
C GLU A 244 -4.92 11.32 -14.58
N THR A 245 -4.98 10.14 -15.20
CA THR A 245 -5.12 9.97 -16.64
C THR A 245 -6.08 8.82 -16.98
N GLY A 246 -6.80 8.94 -18.09
CA GLY A 246 -7.73 7.89 -18.55
C GLY A 246 -7.03 6.63 -19.11
N SER A 247 -5.74 6.70 -19.39
CA SER A 247 -4.95 5.58 -19.94
C SER A 247 -3.56 5.56 -19.33
N PRO A 248 -2.92 4.39 -19.19
CA PRO A 248 -1.58 4.30 -18.64
C PRO A 248 -0.55 4.90 -19.61
N ILE A 249 0.46 5.57 -19.08
CA ILE A 249 1.55 6.15 -19.89
C ILE A 249 2.79 5.25 -19.74
N LEU A 250 2.92 4.29 -20.65
CA LEU A 250 3.97 3.26 -20.64
C LEU A 250 5.16 3.60 -21.56
N SER A 251 5.36 4.88 -21.88
CA SER A 251 6.45 5.32 -22.75
C SER A 251 7.82 5.19 -22.12
N SER A 252 8.86 5.03 -22.96
CA SER A 252 10.26 5.03 -22.51
C SER A 252 10.64 6.35 -21.80
N ALA A 253 9.98 7.47 -22.11
CA ALA A 253 10.22 8.74 -21.44
C ALA A 253 9.72 8.66 -20.00
N MET A 254 8.51 8.16 -19.74
CA MET A 254 7.96 7.94 -18.40
C MET A 254 8.83 6.99 -17.58
N TYR A 255 9.26 5.88 -18.19
CA TYR A 255 10.18 4.95 -17.53
C TYR A 255 11.48 5.63 -17.11
N ARG A 256 12.17 6.35 -18.03
CA ARG A 256 13.41 7.05 -17.71
C ARG A 256 13.24 8.15 -16.66
N SER A 257 12.08 8.80 -16.62
CA SER A 257 11.74 9.84 -15.66
C SER A 257 11.33 9.28 -14.29
N GLY A 258 11.30 7.97 -14.10
CA GLY A 258 11.02 7.33 -12.80
C GLY A 258 9.54 7.35 -12.39
N PHE A 259 8.61 7.55 -13.36
CA PHE A 259 7.17 7.53 -13.07
C PHE A 259 6.62 6.10 -13.09
N SER A 260 5.67 5.85 -12.22
CA SER A 260 4.82 4.65 -12.17
C SER A 260 3.41 5.00 -12.63
N ASN A 261 2.62 3.99 -13.03
CA ASN A 261 1.19 4.12 -13.29
C ASN A 261 0.44 3.25 -12.28
N GLU A 262 -0.03 3.82 -11.19
CA GLU A 262 -0.87 3.13 -10.23
C GLU A 262 -2.35 3.25 -10.61
N GLY A 263 -3.18 2.33 -10.13
CA GLY A 263 -4.61 2.34 -10.37
C GLY A 263 -5.33 3.37 -9.48
N THR A 264 -6.34 4.04 -10.01
CA THR A 264 -7.23 4.91 -9.23
C THR A 264 -8.50 4.18 -8.82
N VAL A 265 -9.23 4.77 -7.87
CA VAL A 265 -10.51 4.24 -7.36
C VAL A 265 -11.56 4.06 -8.47
N GLN A 266 -11.56 4.94 -9.47
CA GLN A 266 -12.45 4.87 -10.63
C GLN A 266 -11.99 3.85 -11.68
N GLY A 267 -10.82 3.23 -11.50
CA GLY A 267 -10.22 2.31 -12.47
C GLY A 267 -9.49 3.00 -13.62
N ALA A 268 -9.18 4.26 -13.48
CA ALA A 268 -8.24 5.02 -14.31
C ALA A 268 -6.80 4.84 -13.78
N PHE A 269 -5.88 5.71 -14.15
CA PHE A 269 -4.48 5.61 -13.81
C PHE A 269 -3.99 6.88 -13.13
N CYS A 270 -3.05 6.69 -12.25
CA CYS A 270 -2.32 7.75 -11.58
C CYS A 270 -0.84 7.64 -11.96
N PRO A 271 -0.39 8.32 -13.03
CA PRO A 271 1.03 8.53 -13.24
C PRO A 271 1.61 9.32 -12.08
N LEU A 272 2.49 8.69 -11.31
CA LEU A 272 3.08 9.30 -10.12
C LEU A 272 4.58 8.96 -9.99
N ARG A 273 5.28 9.81 -9.26
CA ARG A 273 6.68 9.61 -8.89
C ARG A 273 6.86 9.85 -7.40
N ASN A 274 7.52 8.91 -6.74
CA ASN A 274 8.01 9.08 -5.39
C ASN A 274 9.30 9.91 -5.41
N ILE A 275 9.33 10.94 -4.57
CA ILE A 275 10.46 11.83 -4.38
C ILE A 275 10.78 11.83 -2.89
N MET A 276 12.05 11.91 -2.50
CA MET A 276 12.39 12.09 -1.09
C MET A 276 11.75 13.37 -0.57
N GLY A 277 10.96 13.25 0.48
CA GLY A 277 10.15 14.35 1.01
C GLY A 277 10.69 14.94 2.30
N LEU A 278 9.81 15.13 3.28
CA LEU A 278 10.13 15.76 4.56
C LEU A 278 11.09 14.94 5.44
N TRP A 279 11.40 13.71 5.06
CA TRP A 279 12.47 12.93 5.72
C TRP A 279 13.78 13.71 5.81
N LEU A 280 14.14 14.46 4.76
CA LEU A 280 15.36 15.28 4.75
C LEU A 280 15.39 16.28 5.90
N ILE A 281 14.30 17.00 6.13
CA ILE A 281 14.25 17.97 7.23
C ILE A 281 14.11 17.28 8.59
N GLN A 282 13.52 16.08 8.65
CA GLN A 282 13.49 15.26 9.86
C GLN A 282 14.90 14.85 10.28
N GLU A 283 15.72 14.39 9.31
CA GLU A 283 17.13 14.05 9.57
C GLU A 283 17.97 15.28 9.94
N CYS A 284 17.75 16.42 9.27
CA CYS A 284 18.38 17.68 9.69
C CYS A 284 18.04 18.01 11.15
N ARG A 285 16.77 17.89 11.53
CA ARG A 285 16.33 18.14 12.90
C ARG A 285 16.99 17.18 13.90
N HIS A 286 17.08 15.89 13.59
CA HIS A 286 17.78 14.90 14.41
C HIS A 286 19.24 15.28 14.58
N ARG A 287 19.90 15.68 13.50
CA ARG A 287 21.30 16.14 13.55
C ARG A 287 21.46 17.36 14.44
N TRP A 288 20.63 18.39 14.26
CA TRP A 288 20.62 19.61 15.08
C TRP A 288 20.40 19.29 16.56
N GLN A 289 19.49 18.36 16.89
CA GLN A 289 19.26 17.92 18.28
C GLN A 289 20.52 17.27 18.88
N ASN A 290 21.24 16.45 18.13
CA ASN A 290 22.49 15.83 18.56
C ASN A 290 23.61 16.87 18.75
N ASP A 291 23.61 17.93 17.96
CA ASP A 291 24.54 19.06 18.07
C ASP A 291 24.11 20.08 19.16
N GLY A 292 23.04 19.78 19.92
CA GLY A 292 22.54 20.60 21.05
C GLY A 292 21.48 21.65 20.69
N LEU A 293 21.13 21.80 19.41
CA LEU A 293 20.09 22.73 18.94
C LEU A 293 18.72 22.05 18.89
N ARG A 294 17.88 22.32 19.88
CA ARG A 294 16.54 21.73 19.99
C ARG A 294 15.48 22.69 19.47
N LEU A 295 15.09 22.50 18.21
CA LEU A 295 14.01 23.28 17.57
C LEU A 295 12.71 22.47 17.53
N SER A 296 11.61 23.12 17.84
CA SER A 296 10.25 22.64 17.53
C SER A 296 9.98 22.75 16.02
N TRP A 297 8.94 22.07 15.54
CA TRP A 297 8.55 22.20 14.14
C TRP A 297 8.11 23.62 13.77
N ASP A 298 7.42 24.31 14.67
CA ASP A 298 6.98 25.68 14.46
C ASP A 298 8.16 26.65 14.33
N GLU A 299 9.22 26.47 15.14
CA GLU A 299 10.45 27.25 15.04
C GLU A 299 11.18 27.00 13.70
N ILE A 300 11.27 25.74 13.27
CA ILE A 300 11.86 25.39 11.96
C ILE A 300 11.08 26.06 10.82
N VAL A 301 9.76 25.99 10.85
CA VAL A 301 8.90 26.64 9.85
C VAL A 301 9.06 28.16 9.90
N ALA A 302 9.10 28.75 11.08
CA ALA A 302 9.30 30.19 11.26
C ALA A 302 10.66 30.67 10.70
N GLU A 303 11.73 29.91 10.90
CA GLU A 303 13.05 30.20 10.31
C GLU A 303 13.06 30.03 8.79
N ALA A 304 12.38 29.00 8.28
CA ALA A 304 12.24 28.79 6.84
C ALA A 304 11.53 29.96 6.15
N HIS A 305 10.51 30.54 6.77
CA HIS A 305 9.82 31.72 6.24
C HIS A 305 10.68 33.00 6.16
N LYS A 306 11.73 33.08 6.97
CA LYS A 306 12.69 34.21 6.93
C LYS A 306 13.73 34.05 5.81
N ALA A 307 13.93 32.84 5.33
CA ALA A 307 14.92 32.54 4.30
C ALA A 307 14.45 33.06 2.92
N PRO A 308 15.35 33.61 2.09
CA PRO A 308 14.99 33.97 0.72
C PRO A 308 14.51 32.74 -0.07
N ALA A 309 13.32 32.86 -0.67
CA ALA A 309 12.74 31.77 -1.47
C ALA A 309 13.65 31.40 -2.65
N LEU A 310 13.74 30.11 -2.94
CA LEU A 310 14.46 29.55 -4.11
C LEU A 310 15.96 29.93 -4.19
N ARG A 311 16.58 30.39 -3.09
CA ARG A 311 18.01 30.69 -3.05
C ARG A 311 18.89 29.45 -3.27
N SER A 312 18.42 28.30 -2.81
CA SER A 312 19.09 27.03 -3.00
C SER A 312 18.06 26.01 -3.46
N ILE A 313 18.44 25.19 -4.43
CA ILE A 313 17.66 24.07 -4.92
C ILE A 313 18.52 22.83 -4.72
N ILE A 314 17.97 21.79 -4.11
CA ILE A 314 18.63 20.51 -3.92
C ILE A 314 17.99 19.45 -4.82
N ASP A 315 18.77 18.47 -5.23
CA ASP A 315 18.24 17.24 -5.78
C ASP A 315 17.99 16.28 -4.60
N PRO A 316 16.71 16.01 -4.25
CA PRO A 316 16.40 15.18 -3.09
C PRO A 316 16.77 13.71 -3.29
N ASP A 317 16.99 13.27 -4.53
CA ASP A 317 17.34 11.90 -4.88
C ASP A 317 18.87 11.76 -5.16
N ALA A 318 19.67 12.81 -4.99
CA ALA A 318 21.14 12.75 -5.14
C ALA A 318 21.75 11.81 -4.10
N LYS A 319 22.70 10.95 -4.58
CA LYS A 319 23.44 9.99 -3.75
C LYS A 319 24.70 10.61 -3.17
#